data_9c726a9f06b442996618f00fe9eb8a78
#
_entry.id   9c726a9f06b442996618f00fe9eb8a78
#
_cell.length_a   1.000
_cell.length_b   1.000
_cell.length_c   1.000
_cell.angle_alpha   90.00
_cell.angle_beta   90.00
_cell.angle_gamma   90.00
#
_symmetry.space_group_name_H-M   'P 1'
#
loop_
_entity.id
_entity.type
_entity.pdbx_description
1 polymer ?
#
loop_
_entity_poly.entity_id
_entity_poly.type
_entity_poly.pdbx_seq_one_letter_code
_entity_poly.pdbx_strand_id
1 'polypeptide(L)'
;MSTAIRYLRLYLHRPAAQGGGRRGIGYLSQYGDILRVSFDEDYIADPQRPTLSLSYRGANEADTQQILRSARDARLVRTDGRWPAYFQNLLPEGHNRDRLARERGCAPDDEFELLAAAGHDLMGALEVEPVPAQEGVPDVVRYWHTTQGLDVLEPGFVEYPVEDAASLPGVVTKFSAVQDGRRYLVKRRGAAGSVILKLPTTAHPDLVANEFTCYQLAGSLGLHCAQARIITRAEAELPEAVPFDDILAVQRFDHLADGTRVHMEEFNQALGYAPRQKYGKGLLQDWATMLRVVDRLSDQPVQDTREFLARMVAFILMGNTDAHLKNWALVYPDGHTPRLAPLYDPVCVAAFFEGATEHQYAVNRAIDRSMRALGWDALQALIKTAGLLRIPRHLALLRDLVRRAQADWPALLADAPSTLQRTVQARLAGGVALTHP
;
A
#
# COMPACT_ATOMS: atom_id res chain seq x y z
N MET A 1 23.52 21.60 -19.38
CA MET A 1 22.39 20.95 -18.68
C MET A 1 21.24 20.88 -19.68
N SER A 2 20.57 19.75 -19.79
CA SER A 2 19.47 19.57 -20.76
C SER A 2 18.33 20.52 -20.40
N THR A 3 17.89 21.35 -21.36
CA THR A 3 16.69 22.18 -21.26
C THR A 3 15.42 21.37 -21.53
N ALA A 4 15.56 20.06 -21.71
CA ALA A 4 14.45 19.16 -22.00
C ALA A 4 13.63 18.87 -20.74
N ILE A 5 12.32 19.02 -20.86
CA ILE A 5 11.36 18.65 -19.84
C ILE A 5 10.74 17.28 -20.18
N ARG A 6 10.78 16.36 -19.23
CA ARG A 6 10.12 15.04 -19.35
C ARG A 6 8.78 15.08 -18.64
N TYR A 7 7.77 14.44 -19.20
CA TYR A 7 6.45 14.39 -18.56
C TYR A 7 5.65 13.17 -18.96
N LEU A 8 4.76 12.78 -18.07
CA LEU A 8 3.83 11.65 -18.20
C LEU A 8 2.41 12.18 -18.04
N ARG A 9 1.47 11.66 -18.80
CA ARG A 9 0.04 11.87 -18.58
C ARG A 9 -0.41 11.03 -17.41
N LEU A 10 -1.12 11.61 -16.46
CA LEU A 10 -1.68 10.95 -15.29
C LEU A 10 -3.16 10.65 -15.50
N TYR A 11 -3.53 9.39 -15.35
CA TYR A 11 -4.89 8.91 -15.46
C TYR A 11 -5.37 8.30 -14.15
N LEU A 12 -6.68 8.40 -13.94
CA LEU A 12 -7.39 7.70 -12.87
C LEU A 12 -8.57 6.93 -13.49
N HIS A 13 -8.63 5.62 -13.27
CA HIS A 13 -9.74 4.80 -13.74
C HIS A 13 -11.00 5.09 -12.91
N ARG A 14 -12.13 5.17 -13.60
CA ARG A 14 -13.44 5.38 -12.98
C ARG A 14 -14.03 4.05 -12.52
N PRO A 15 -14.77 4.02 -11.41
CA PRO A 15 -15.55 2.87 -11.03
C PRO A 15 -16.51 2.45 -12.15
N ALA A 16 -16.76 1.13 -12.29
CA ALA A 16 -17.70 0.59 -13.28
C ALA A 16 -19.10 1.24 -13.16
N ALA A 17 -19.56 1.52 -11.94
CA ALA A 17 -20.83 2.20 -11.67
C ALA A 17 -20.90 3.63 -12.21
N GLN A 18 -19.76 4.25 -12.53
CA GLN A 18 -19.64 5.59 -13.15
C GLN A 18 -19.30 5.52 -14.64
N GLY A 19 -19.59 4.40 -15.29
CA GLY A 19 -19.34 4.18 -16.72
C GLY A 19 -17.97 3.62 -17.06
N GLY A 20 -17.13 3.35 -16.06
CA GLY A 20 -15.79 2.77 -16.29
C GLY A 20 -14.85 3.67 -17.10
N GLY A 21 -13.79 3.05 -17.64
CA GLY A 21 -12.77 3.74 -18.41
C GLY A 21 -11.83 4.60 -17.59
N ARG A 22 -10.90 5.31 -18.23
CA ARG A 22 -9.92 6.17 -17.56
C ARG A 22 -10.17 7.65 -17.84
N ARG A 23 -9.90 8.51 -16.85
CA ARG A 23 -9.95 9.97 -16.95
C ARG A 23 -8.54 10.51 -16.80
N GLY A 24 -8.11 11.37 -17.74
CA GLY A 24 -6.93 12.19 -17.52
C GLY A 24 -7.19 13.19 -16.40
N ILE A 25 -6.29 13.28 -15.44
CA ILE A 25 -6.43 14.17 -14.28
C ILE A 25 -5.28 15.16 -14.13
N GLY A 26 -4.20 15.00 -14.91
CA GLY A 26 -3.04 15.88 -14.84
C GLY A 26 -1.80 15.29 -15.46
N TYR A 27 -0.67 15.84 -15.07
CA TYR A 27 0.65 15.46 -15.55
C TYR A 27 1.65 15.32 -14.40
N LEU A 28 2.58 14.40 -14.57
CA LEU A 28 3.78 14.29 -13.78
C LEU A 28 4.95 14.78 -14.63
N SER A 29 5.76 15.72 -14.13
CA SER A 29 6.84 16.31 -14.92
C SER A 29 8.15 16.38 -14.16
N GLN A 30 9.24 16.33 -14.92
CA GLN A 30 10.61 16.50 -14.41
C GLN A 30 11.35 17.53 -15.26
N TYR A 31 11.97 18.50 -14.59
CA TYR A 31 12.90 19.45 -15.17
C TYR A 31 14.12 19.59 -14.26
N GLY A 32 15.24 19.00 -14.67
CA GLY A 32 16.37 18.80 -13.77
C GLY A 32 15.97 18.01 -12.52
N ASP A 33 16.28 18.57 -11.36
CA ASP A 33 15.92 17.97 -10.06
C ASP A 33 14.49 18.32 -9.57
N ILE A 34 13.75 19.08 -10.37
CA ILE A 34 12.35 19.45 -10.02
C ILE A 34 11.41 18.38 -10.55
N LEU A 35 10.75 17.67 -9.63
CA LEU A 35 9.66 16.75 -9.94
C LEU A 35 8.34 17.34 -9.44
N ARG A 36 7.34 17.37 -10.34
CA ARG A 36 6.07 18.07 -10.11
C ARG A 36 4.86 17.25 -10.56
N VAL A 37 3.78 17.42 -9.82
CA VAL A 37 2.41 17.02 -10.19
C VAL A 37 1.64 18.28 -10.56
N SER A 38 1.02 18.30 -11.73
CA SER A 38 0.15 19.38 -12.18
C SER A 38 -1.20 18.79 -12.57
N PHE A 39 -2.26 19.22 -11.91
CA PHE A 39 -3.61 18.73 -12.20
C PHE A 39 -4.27 19.58 -13.30
N ASP A 40 -5.11 18.93 -14.09
CA ASP A 40 -5.95 19.62 -15.08
C ASP A 40 -6.99 20.50 -14.38
N GLU A 41 -7.28 21.67 -14.94
CA GLU A 41 -8.26 22.59 -14.37
C GLU A 41 -9.67 21.96 -14.32
N ASP A 42 -10.04 21.15 -15.33
CA ASP A 42 -11.30 20.43 -15.37
C ASP A 42 -11.42 19.41 -14.23
N TYR A 43 -10.30 18.80 -13.83
CA TYR A 43 -10.27 17.93 -12.65
C TYR A 43 -10.40 18.72 -11.35
N ILE A 44 -9.68 19.86 -11.25
CA ILE A 44 -9.68 20.71 -10.04
C ILE A 44 -11.07 21.32 -9.82
N ALA A 45 -11.69 21.82 -10.87
CA ALA A 45 -12.98 22.53 -10.80
C ALA A 45 -14.18 21.58 -10.64
N ASP A 46 -14.03 20.29 -10.94
CA ASP A 46 -15.10 19.31 -10.86
C ASP A 46 -15.47 18.99 -9.39
N PRO A 47 -16.67 19.35 -8.90
CA PRO A 47 -17.09 19.03 -7.55
C PRO A 47 -17.30 17.53 -7.33
N GLN A 48 -17.43 16.76 -8.41
CA GLN A 48 -17.56 15.30 -8.41
C GLN A 48 -16.27 14.61 -8.83
N ARG A 49 -15.11 15.30 -8.74
CA ARG A 49 -13.83 14.66 -9.07
C ARG A 49 -13.54 13.47 -8.15
N PRO A 50 -13.05 12.36 -8.69
CA PRO A 50 -12.64 11.22 -7.86
C PRO A 50 -11.49 11.65 -6.93
N THR A 51 -11.48 11.08 -5.73
CA THR A 51 -10.43 11.33 -4.73
C THR A 51 -9.16 10.60 -5.15
N LEU A 52 -8.08 11.37 -5.38
CA LEU A 52 -6.75 10.77 -5.58
C LEU A 52 -6.09 10.41 -4.24
N SER A 53 -6.15 11.32 -3.25
CA SER A 53 -5.60 11.08 -1.91
C SER A 53 -6.23 12.02 -0.90
N LEU A 54 -6.39 11.52 0.34
CA LEU A 54 -6.79 12.36 1.47
C LEU A 54 -5.74 13.42 1.80
N SER A 55 -4.46 13.18 1.48
CA SER A 55 -3.39 14.17 1.69
C SER A 55 -3.56 15.44 0.87
N TYR A 56 -4.30 15.39 -0.23
CA TYR A 56 -4.60 16.57 -1.06
C TYR A 56 -5.87 17.31 -0.63
N ARG A 57 -6.65 16.78 0.31
CA ARG A 57 -7.84 17.47 0.82
C ARG A 57 -7.46 18.60 1.76
N GLY A 58 -8.10 19.74 1.58
CA GLY A 58 -8.12 20.87 2.53
C GLY A 58 -9.25 20.74 3.53
N ALA A 59 -9.42 21.75 4.37
CA ALA A 59 -10.51 21.81 5.36
C ALA A 59 -11.89 21.92 4.68
N ASN A 60 -11.95 22.46 3.49
CA ASN A 60 -13.14 22.62 2.65
C ASN A 60 -12.74 22.50 1.17
N GLU A 61 -13.73 22.61 0.28
CA GLU A 61 -13.52 22.49 -1.17
C GLU A 61 -12.61 23.60 -1.72
N ALA A 62 -12.77 24.83 -1.27
CA ALA A 62 -11.95 25.95 -1.74
C ALA A 62 -10.48 25.76 -1.34
N ASP A 63 -10.22 25.32 -0.13
CA ASP A 63 -8.88 24.96 0.33
C ASP A 63 -8.29 23.81 -0.48
N THR A 64 -9.10 22.80 -0.81
CA THR A 64 -8.67 21.68 -1.66
C THR A 64 -8.25 22.16 -3.03
N GLN A 65 -9.06 22.99 -3.68
CA GLN A 65 -8.73 23.56 -4.99
C GLN A 65 -7.48 24.46 -4.93
N GLN A 66 -7.31 25.21 -3.85
CA GLN A 66 -6.12 26.02 -3.64
C GLN A 66 -4.86 25.15 -3.53
N ILE A 67 -4.95 24.02 -2.80
CA ILE A 67 -3.87 23.04 -2.72
C ILE A 67 -3.52 22.50 -4.11
N LEU A 68 -4.52 22.02 -4.85
CA LEU A 68 -4.32 21.40 -6.17
C LEU A 68 -3.75 22.37 -7.22
N ARG A 69 -3.98 23.69 -7.07
CA ARG A 69 -3.41 24.75 -7.94
C ARG A 69 -2.09 25.31 -7.43
N SER A 70 -1.54 24.79 -6.33
CA SER A 70 -0.38 25.43 -5.71
C SER A 70 0.92 25.18 -6.49
N ALA A 71 1.66 26.26 -6.74
CA ALA A 71 2.98 26.20 -7.34
C ALA A 71 4.08 25.70 -6.40
N ARG A 72 3.85 25.77 -5.08
CA ARG A 72 4.91 25.63 -4.05
C ARG A 72 4.59 24.61 -2.98
N ASP A 73 3.42 23.99 -3.01
CA ASP A 73 3.04 23.01 -2.03
C ASP A 73 3.92 21.74 -2.16
N ALA A 74 4.56 21.34 -1.07
CA ALA A 74 5.46 20.18 -1.05
C ALA A 74 4.75 18.85 -1.40
N ARG A 75 3.41 18.83 -1.38
CA ARG A 75 2.60 17.69 -1.85
C ARG A 75 2.58 17.59 -3.38
N LEU A 76 2.89 18.70 -4.08
CA LEU A 76 2.84 18.79 -5.55
C LEU A 76 4.21 18.97 -6.19
N VAL A 77 5.21 19.48 -5.47
CA VAL A 77 6.53 19.75 -6.04
C VAL A 77 7.66 19.48 -5.06
N ARG A 78 8.74 18.92 -5.60
CA ARG A 78 10.03 18.76 -4.90
C ARG A 78 11.17 19.17 -5.84
N THR A 79 12.30 19.55 -5.24
CA THR A 79 13.48 20.07 -5.96
C THR A 79 14.75 19.25 -5.66
N ASP A 80 14.59 18.01 -5.20
CA ASP A 80 15.68 17.12 -4.79
C ASP A 80 15.72 15.80 -5.59
N GLY A 81 15.19 15.82 -6.82
CA GLY A 81 15.17 14.65 -7.71
C GLY A 81 14.18 13.56 -7.30
N ARG A 82 13.28 13.84 -6.37
CA ARG A 82 12.30 12.88 -5.86
C ARG A 82 10.87 13.32 -6.12
N TRP A 83 9.97 12.35 -6.25
CA TRP A 83 8.55 12.65 -6.29
C TRP A 83 8.02 13.18 -4.95
N PRO A 84 6.93 13.98 -4.96
CA PRO A 84 6.12 14.21 -3.77
C PRO A 84 5.70 12.89 -3.11
N ALA A 85 5.49 12.93 -1.78
CA ALA A 85 5.33 11.74 -0.94
C ALA A 85 4.29 10.72 -1.45
N TYR A 86 3.16 11.20 -2.00
CA TYR A 86 2.14 10.30 -2.55
C TYR A 86 2.71 9.40 -3.65
N PHE A 87 3.41 9.97 -4.64
CA PHE A 87 3.97 9.23 -5.78
C PHE A 87 5.23 8.43 -5.40
N GLN A 88 6.02 8.89 -4.42
CA GLN A 88 7.12 8.07 -3.88
C GLN A 88 6.64 6.73 -3.32
N ASN A 89 5.48 6.71 -2.67
CA ASN A 89 4.91 5.48 -2.10
C ASN A 89 4.42 4.48 -3.16
N LEU A 90 4.19 4.93 -4.39
CA LEU A 90 3.88 4.03 -5.50
C LEU A 90 5.09 3.26 -6.02
N LEU A 91 6.31 3.71 -5.73
CA LEU A 91 7.53 3.07 -6.23
C LEU A 91 7.86 1.78 -5.48
N PRO A 92 8.44 0.77 -6.16
CA PRO A 92 8.86 -0.45 -5.50
C PRO A 92 10.02 -0.18 -4.53
N GLU A 93 10.24 -1.11 -3.59
CA GLU A 93 11.29 -1.06 -2.58
C GLU A 93 12.27 -2.24 -2.74
N GLY A 94 13.48 -2.12 -2.18
CA GLY A 94 14.47 -3.19 -2.12
C GLY A 94 14.75 -3.85 -3.48
N HIS A 95 14.82 -5.17 -3.48
CA HIS A 95 15.13 -5.95 -4.69
C HIS A 95 14.16 -5.74 -5.86
N ASN A 96 12.89 -5.43 -5.58
CA ASN A 96 11.93 -5.13 -6.65
C ASN A 96 12.27 -3.83 -7.36
N ARG A 97 12.77 -2.82 -6.61
CA ARG A 97 13.26 -1.55 -7.16
C ARG A 97 14.51 -1.75 -8.02
N ASP A 98 15.48 -2.51 -7.53
CA ASP A 98 16.71 -2.81 -8.25
C ASP A 98 16.46 -3.61 -9.54
N ARG A 99 15.47 -4.52 -9.51
CA ARG A 99 15.04 -5.27 -10.68
C ARG A 99 14.44 -4.34 -11.73
N LEU A 100 13.47 -3.51 -11.34
CA LEU A 100 12.81 -2.58 -12.26
C LEU A 100 13.80 -1.59 -12.86
N ALA A 101 14.74 -1.07 -12.07
CA ALA A 101 15.79 -0.18 -12.55
C ALA A 101 16.69 -0.85 -13.62
N ARG A 102 17.06 -2.11 -13.41
CA ARG A 102 17.83 -2.88 -14.40
C ARG A 102 17.03 -3.16 -15.69
N GLU A 103 15.77 -3.53 -15.56
CA GLU A 103 14.88 -3.77 -16.70
C GLU A 103 14.66 -2.48 -17.51
N ARG A 104 14.58 -1.34 -16.83
CA ARG A 104 14.45 -0.01 -17.45
C ARG A 104 15.77 0.55 -18.00
N GLY A 105 16.92 0.08 -17.50
CA GLY A 105 18.23 0.64 -17.82
C GLY A 105 18.52 1.98 -17.16
N CYS A 106 17.94 2.23 -15.98
CA CYS A 106 18.11 3.47 -15.22
C CYS A 106 18.77 3.22 -13.85
N ALA A 107 19.13 4.31 -13.17
CA ALA A 107 19.61 4.23 -11.79
C ALA A 107 18.45 3.92 -10.82
N PRO A 108 18.69 3.16 -9.72
CA PRO A 108 17.65 2.84 -8.75
C PRO A 108 17.08 4.05 -8.01
N ASP A 109 17.72 5.20 -8.06
CA ASP A 109 17.28 6.47 -7.47
C ASP A 109 16.60 7.41 -8.49
N ASP A 110 16.58 7.06 -9.79
CA ASP A 110 15.80 7.80 -10.80
C ASP A 110 14.30 7.48 -10.65
N GLU A 111 13.64 8.22 -9.75
CA GLU A 111 12.22 8.02 -9.43
C GLU A 111 11.29 8.33 -10.61
N PHE A 112 11.71 9.19 -11.56
CA PHE A 112 10.93 9.47 -12.77
C PHE A 112 10.89 8.25 -13.68
N GLU A 113 12.07 7.68 -14.00
CA GLU A 113 12.16 6.52 -14.87
C GLU A 113 11.51 5.27 -14.26
N LEU A 114 11.65 5.06 -12.95
CA LEU A 114 11.00 3.95 -12.27
C LEU A 114 9.47 4.03 -12.35
N LEU A 115 8.91 5.22 -12.18
CA LEU A 115 7.47 5.40 -12.28
C LEU A 115 6.98 5.24 -13.72
N ALA A 116 7.71 5.79 -14.70
CA ALA A 116 7.44 5.62 -16.11
C ALA A 116 7.52 4.14 -16.55
N ALA A 117 8.49 3.39 -16.02
CA ALA A 117 8.68 1.98 -16.35
C ALA A 117 7.49 1.10 -15.95
N ALA A 118 6.87 1.36 -14.79
CA ALA A 118 5.76 0.56 -14.26
C ALA A 118 4.39 1.21 -14.48
N GLY A 119 4.29 2.23 -15.33
CA GLY A 119 3.14 3.12 -15.45
C GLY A 119 1.78 2.44 -15.67
N HIS A 120 1.75 1.25 -16.25
CA HIS A 120 0.52 0.49 -16.51
C HIS A 120 0.04 -0.33 -15.31
N ASP A 121 0.91 -0.69 -14.37
CA ASP A 121 0.57 -1.53 -13.22
C ASP A 121 1.04 -0.90 -11.92
N LEU A 122 0.41 0.23 -11.59
CA LEU A 122 0.54 0.92 -10.31
C LEU A 122 -0.52 0.41 -9.33
N MET A 123 -0.36 0.73 -8.06
CA MET A 123 -1.41 0.48 -7.06
C MET A 123 -2.64 1.33 -7.32
N GLY A 124 -3.79 0.76 -7.02
CA GLY A 124 -5.08 1.41 -7.16
C GLY A 124 -5.50 1.62 -8.62
N ALA A 125 -6.27 2.65 -8.84
CA ALA A 125 -6.81 2.97 -10.16
C ALA A 125 -5.92 3.94 -10.97
N LEU A 126 -4.63 4.05 -10.60
CA LEU A 126 -3.69 4.95 -11.26
C LEU A 126 -3.04 4.31 -12.48
N GLU A 127 -2.78 5.16 -13.46
CA GLU A 127 -1.98 4.82 -14.65
C GLU A 127 -1.22 6.06 -15.11
N VAL A 128 0.01 5.87 -15.58
CA VAL A 128 0.79 6.93 -16.20
C VAL A 128 1.33 6.47 -17.53
N GLU A 129 1.34 7.38 -18.52
CA GLU A 129 1.82 7.10 -19.86
C GLU A 129 2.70 8.26 -20.37
N PRO A 130 3.76 7.94 -21.13
CA PRO A 130 4.48 8.95 -21.90
C PRO A 130 3.54 9.68 -22.85
N VAL A 131 3.76 10.98 -23.01
CA VAL A 131 3.06 11.79 -24.01
C VAL A 131 3.95 11.88 -25.25
N PRO A 132 3.41 11.65 -26.46
CA PRO A 132 4.18 11.79 -27.68
C PRO A 132 4.80 13.18 -27.83
N ALA A 133 6.09 13.26 -28.17
CA ALA A 133 6.83 14.53 -28.27
C ALA A 133 6.19 15.50 -29.28
N GLN A 134 5.48 14.97 -30.28
CA GLN A 134 4.78 15.77 -31.31
C GLN A 134 3.63 16.63 -30.72
N GLU A 135 3.09 16.25 -29.57
CA GLU A 135 2.02 17.00 -28.91
C GLU A 135 2.54 18.28 -28.24
N GLY A 136 3.85 18.41 -28.12
CA GLY A 136 4.51 19.55 -27.45
C GLY A 136 4.31 19.52 -25.94
N VAL A 137 4.86 20.52 -25.26
CA VAL A 137 4.74 20.62 -23.79
C VAL A 137 3.35 21.18 -23.43
N PRO A 138 2.55 20.46 -22.64
CA PRO A 138 1.23 20.93 -22.22
C PRO A 138 1.29 22.26 -21.46
N ASP A 139 0.33 23.15 -21.65
CA ASP A 139 0.31 24.49 -21.04
C ASP A 139 0.39 24.44 -19.52
N VAL A 140 -0.30 23.48 -18.88
CA VAL A 140 -0.26 23.30 -17.44
C VAL A 140 1.12 22.90 -16.93
N VAL A 141 1.89 22.14 -17.72
CA VAL A 141 3.28 21.79 -17.41
C VAL A 141 4.20 22.99 -17.65
N ARG A 142 4.04 23.66 -18.81
CA ARG A 142 4.81 24.84 -19.19
C ARG A 142 4.66 25.95 -18.16
N TYR A 143 3.46 26.25 -17.72
CA TYR A 143 3.13 27.34 -16.79
C TYR A 143 3.94 27.28 -15.49
N TRP A 144 4.21 26.08 -14.97
CA TRP A 144 4.94 25.90 -13.70
C TRP A 144 6.46 25.90 -13.83
N HIS A 145 6.99 25.66 -15.01
CA HIS A 145 8.43 25.57 -15.25
C HIS A 145 9.03 26.81 -15.90
N THR A 146 8.20 27.68 -16.46
CA THR A 146 8.64 28.97 -17.05
C THR A 146 8.29 30.12 -16.11
N THR A 147 9.19 30.47 -15.19
CA THR A 147 8.96 31.56 -14.22
C THR A 147 9.01 32.94 -14.85
N GLN A 148 9.53 33.10 -16.07
CA GLN A 148 9.70 34.41 -16.73
C GLN A 148 9.33 34.41 -18.22
N GLY A 149 8.77 33.35 -18.77
CA GLY A 149 8.36 33.27 -20.17
C GLY A 149 9.51 33.31 -21.19
N LEU A 150 10.75 33.13 -20.70
CA LEU A 150 11.96 33.23 -21.52
C LEU A 150 12.57 31.85 -21.85
N ASP A 151 12.18 30.82 -21.12
CA ASP A 151 12.75 29.51 -21.36
C ASP A 151 11.96 28.76 -22.42
N VAL A 152 12.63 28.35 -23.48
CA VAL A 152 12.07 27.42 -24.47
C VAL A 152 12.20 26.01 -23.87
N LEU A 153 11.08 25.47 -23.41
CA LEU A 153 11.04 24.09 -22.92
C LEU A 153 10.88 23.15 -24.11
N GLU A 154 11.87 22.31 -24.30
CA GLU A 154 11.84 21.25 -25.31
C GLU A 154 11.31 19.95 -24.69
N PRO A 155 10.36 19.25 -25.35
CA PRO A 155 9.90 17.94 -24.88
C PRO A 155 11.05 16.96 -24.86
N GLY A 156 11.33 16.37 -23.70
CA GLY A 156 12.26 15.26 -23.57
C GLY A 156 11.59 13.95 -23.93
N PHE A 157 12.37 13.03 -24.50
CA PHE A 157 11.86 11.68 -24.80
C PHE A 157 11.68 10.90 -23.50
N VAL A 158 10.56 10.18 -23.40
CA VAL A 158 10.28 9.21 -22.35
C VAL A 158 9.92 7.88 -23.02
N GLU A 159 10.64 6.82 -22.68
CA GLU A 159 10.33 5.49 -23.19
C GLU A 159 8.98 4.99 -22.67
N TYR A 160 8.32 4.14 -23.46
CA TYR A 160 7.12 3.44 -23.02
C TYR A 160 7.41 2.56 -21.80
N PRO A 161 6.39 2.23 -21.00
CA PRO A 161 6.53 1.30 -19.89
C PRO A 161 7.17 -0.02 -20.31
N VAL A 162 7.95 -0.61 -19.40
CA VAL A 162 8.52 -1.94 -19.61
C VAL A 162 7.38 -2.95 -19.64
N GLU A 163 7.37 -3.82 -20.65
CA GLU A 163 6.37 -4.86 -20.76
C GLU A 163 6.36 -5.72 -19.48
N ASP A 164 5.19 -5.96 -18.93
CA ASP A 164 4.99 -6.74 -17.71
C ASP A 164 5.63 -6.16 -16.43
N ALA A 165 6.18 -4.96 -16.46
CA ALA A 165 6.61 -4.27 -15.25
C ALA A 165 5.41 -3.95 -14.35
N ALA A 166 5.65 -3.96 -13.04
CA ALA A 166 4.67 -3.56 -12.03
C ALA A 166 5.37 -2.85 -10.89
N SER A 167 4.72 -1.87 -10.32
CA SER A 167 5.18 -1.20 -9.11
C SER A 167 4.42 -1.74 -7.91
N LEU A 168 5.03 -2.71 -7.22
CA LEU A 168 4.48 -3.34 -6.03
C LEU A 168 5.33 -2.95 -4.81
N PRO A 169 4.85 -2.11 -3.90
CA PRO A 169 5.58 -1.71 -2.71
C PRO A 169 5.94 -2.88 -1.79
N GLY A 170 6.98 -2.69 -0.98
CA GLY A 170 7.49 -3.66 -0.02
C GLY A 170 8.74 -4.38 -0.49
N VAL A 171 9.45 -5.02 0.48
CA VAL A 171 10.81 -5.56 0.28
C VAL A 171 10.86 -7.03 -0.14
N VAL A 172 9.79 -7.78 0.07
CA VAL A 172 9.69 -9.19 -0.33
C VAL A 172 9.67 -9.32 -1.84
N THR A 173 10.35 -10.31 -2.40
CA THR A 173 10.31 -10.60 -3.84
C THR A 173 8.88 -10.94 -4.25
N LYS A 174 8.32 -10.13 -5.14
CA LYS A 174 6.96 -10.29 -5.62
C LYS A 174 6.83 -9.97 -7.11
N PHE A 175 5.85 -10.61 -7.73
CA PHE A 175 5.50 -10.42 -9.14
C PHE A 175 4.01 -10.12 -9.25
N SER A 176 3.68 -9.26 -10.19
CA SER A 176 2.30 -9.09 -10.63
C SER A 176 1.97 -10.16 -11.66
N ALA A 177 0.82 -10.79 -11.55
CA ALA A 177 0.41 -11.88 -12.43
C ALA A 177 -1.07 -11.79 -12.80
N VAL A 178 -1.46 -12.46 -13.85
CA VAL A 178 -2.85 -12.70 -14.25
C VAL A 178 -3.16 -14.18 -14.06
N GLN A 179 -4.29 -14.49 -13.46
CA GLN A 179 -4.76 -15.87 -13.34
C GLN A 179 -5.47 -16.30 -14.63
N ASP A 180 -5.02 -17.42 -15.23
CA ASP A 180 -5.64 -18.08 -16.37
C ASP A 180 -5.95 -19.55 -16.00
N GLY A 181 -7.19 -19.80 -15.63
CA GLY A 181 -7.62 -21.10 -15.09
C GLY A 181 -6.86 -21.45 -13.80
N ARG A 182 -6.01 -22.48 -13.87
CA ARG A 182 -5.16 -22.90 -12.74
C ARG A 182 -3.75 -22.30 -12.78
N ARG A 183 -3.38 -21.57 -13.84
CA ARG A 183 -2.04 -21.00 -14.04
C ARG A 183 -2.00 -19.54 -13.65
N TYR A 184 -0.80 -19.07 -13.28
CA TYR A 184 -0.53 -17.69 -12.90
C TYR A 184 0.58 -17.15 -13.80
N LEU A 185 0.21 -16.27 -14.71
CA LEU A 185 1.09 -15.75 -15.75
C LEU A 185 1.73 -14.45 -15.31
N VAL A 186 3.04 -14.47 -15.06
CA VAL A 186 3.84 -13.26 -14.83
C VAL A 186 4.06 -12.50 -16.14
N LYS A 187 4.22 -13.21 -17.25
CA LYS A 187 4.26 -12.61 -18.59
C LYS A 187 2.84 -12.27 -19.03
N ARG A 188 2.44 -11.03 -18.86
CA ARG A 188 1.06 -10.54 -19.00
C ARG A 188 0.78 -9.83 -20.32
N ARG A 189 1.83 -9.65 -21.16
CA ARG A 189 1.77 -8.91 -22.44
C ARG A 189 1.21 -7.50 -22.26
N GLY A 190 1.70 -6.79 -21.25
CA GLY A 190 1.30 -5.43 -20.94
C GLY A 190 -0.02 -5.28 -20.14
N ALA A 191 -0.74 -6.37 -19.84
CA ALA A 191 -1.93 -6.28 -18.99
C ALA A 191 -1.55 -6.02 -17.52
N ALA A 192 -2.36 -5.26 -16.81
CA ALA A 192 -2.21 -5.10 -15.35
C ALA A 192 -2.56 -6.41 -14.64
N GLY A 193 -1.77 -6.79 -13.64
CA GLY A 193 -2.00 -8.03 -12.92
C GLY A 193 -3.11 -7.92 -11.88
N SER A 194 -3.89 -8.99 -11.74
CA SER A 194 -4.94 -9.13 -10.72
C SER A 194 -4.50 -9.96 -9.52
N VAL A 195 -3.29 -10.51 -9.55
CA VAL A 195 -2.72 -11.36 -8.49
C VAL A 195 -1.30 -10.91 -8.18
N ILE A 196 -0.93 -10.91 -6.91
CA ILE A 196 0.46 -10.75 -6.47
C ILE A 196 0.99 -12.13 -6.08
N LEU A 197 2.09 -12.54 -6.70
CA LEU A 197 2.84 -13.72 -6.33
C LEU A 197 4.00 -13.31 -5.42
N LYS A 198 4.07 -13.90 -4.22
CA LYS A 198 5.15 -13.66 -3.26
C LYS A 198 5.98 -14.93 -3.08
N LEU A 199 7.29 -14.77 -3.13
CA LEU A 199 8.24 -15.86 -3.01
C LEU A 199 8.91 -15.83 -1.64
N PRO A 200 9.25 -17.01 -1.09
CA PRO A 200 10.14 -17.07 0.07
C PRO A 200 11.52 -16.47 -0.28
N THR A 201 12.34 -16.30 0.74
CA THR A 201 13.77 -15.99 0.57
C THR A 201 14.60 -17.07 1.23
N THR A 202 15.86 -17.19 0.84
CA THR A 202 16.79 -18.17 1.49
C THR A 202 16.98 -17.86 2.97
N ALA A 203 16.86 -16.60 3.38
CA ALA A 203 16.92 -16.19 4.78
C ALA A 203 15.63 -16.51 5.54
N HIS A 204 14.48 -16.58 4.85
CA HIS A 204 13.15 -16.82 5.42
C HIS A 204 12.38 -17.81 4.54
N PRO A 205 12.75 -19.11 4.56
CA PRO A 205 12.08 -20.12 3.73
C PRO A 205 10.61 -20.32 4.14
N ASP A 206 10.28 -20.11 5.41
CA ASP A 206 8.91 -20.27 5.95
C ASP A 206 8.01 -19.05 5.74
N LEU A 207 8.48 -18.01 5.02
CA LEU A 207 7.74 -16.74 4.88
C LEU A 207 6.34 -16.94 4.28
N VAL A 208 6.24 -17.75 3.23
CA VAL A 208 4.97 -18.04 2.55
C VAL A 208 3.99 -18.75 3.46
N ALA A 209 4.45 -19.80 4.14
CA ALA A 209 3.63 -20.55 5.11
C ALA A 209 3.22 -19.67 6.31
N ASN A 210 4.13 -18.80 6.79
CA ASN A 210 3.86 -17.86 7.87
C ASN A 210 2.75 -16.88 7.46
N GLU A 211 2.89 -16.22 6.33
CA GLU A 211 1.91 -15.23 5.85
C GLU A 211 0.56 -15.90 5.58
N PHE A 212 0.55 -17.06 4.93
CA PHE A 212 -0.69 -17.79 4.65
C PHE A 212 -1.41 -18.20 5.94
N THR A 213 -0.69 -18.73 6.94
CA THR A 213 -1.27 -19.06 8.24
C THR A 213 -1.84 -17.81 8.91
N CYS A 214 -1.16 -16.65 8.84
CA CYS A 214 -1.68 -15.40 9.40
C CYS A 214 -2.98 -14.95 8.71
N TYR A 215 -3.15 -15.18 7.40
CA TYR A 215 -4.44 -14.98 6.72
C TYR A 215 -5.52 -15.90 7.29
N GLN A 216 -5.21 -17.18 7.52
CA GLN A 216 -6.16 -18.13 8.12
C GLN A 216 -6.57 -17.72 9.55
N LEU A 217 -5.60 -17.32 10.37
CA LEU A 217 -5.84 -16.82 11.73
C LEU A 217 -6.75 -15.58 11.72
N ALA A 218 -6.47 -14.62 10.85
CA ALA A 218 -7.29 -13.43 10.71
C ALA A 218 -8.71 -13.75 10.21
N GLY A 219 -8.81 -14.61 9.19
CA GLY A 219 -10.09 -15.04 8.63
C GLY A 219 -10.97 -15.79 9.63
N SER A 220 -10.39 -16.62 10.51
CA SER A 220 -11.14 -17.34 11.55
C SER A 220 -11.84 -16.42 12.56
N LEU A 221 -11.31 -15.21 12.75
CA LEU A 221 -11.94 -14.16 13.56
C LEU A 221 -13.01 -13.37 12.82
N GLY A 222 -13.22 -13.67 11.54
CA GLY A 222 -14.19 -12.96 10.69
C GLY A 222 -13.67 -11.66 10.12
N LEU A 223 -12.36 -11.44 10.09
CA LEU A 223 -11.74 -10.27 9.45
C LEU A 223 -11.85 -10.35 7.92
N HIS A 224 -12.09 -9.22 7.30
CA HIS A 224 -12.13 -9.10 5.86
C HIS A 224 -10.71 -9.08 5.29
N CYS A 225 -10.25 -10.20 4.76
CA CYS A 225 -8.90 -10.39 4.23
C CYS A 225 -8.89 -10.43 2.70
N ALA A 226 -7.78 -10.02 2.10
CA ALA A 226 -7.49 -10.36 0.72
C ALA A 226 -7.44 -11.89 0.56
N GLN A 227 -7.92 -12.40 -0.56
CA GLN A 227 -7.91 -13.84 -0.80
C GLN A 227 -6.49 -14.30 -1.09
N ALA A 228 -6.00 -15.24 -0.31
CA ALA A 228 -4.66 -15.79 -0.44
C ALA A 228 -4.70 -17.32 -0.52
N ARG A 229 -3.78 -17.88 -1.30
CA ARG A 229 -3.57 -19.33 -1.37
C ARG A 229 -2.11 -19.67 -1.67
N ILE A 230 -1.66 -20.82 -1.22
CA ILE A 230 -0.37 -21.38 -1.64
C ILE A 230 -0.60 -22.10 -2.99
N ILE A 231 0.28 -21.83 -3.92
CA ILE A 231 0.36 -22.44 -5.23
C ILE A 231 1.75 -22.99 -5.48
N THR A 232 1.88 -23.91 -6.41
CA THR A 232 3.18 -24.46 -6.81
C THR A 232 3.91 -23.54 -7.80
N ARG A 233 5.23 -23.69 -7.89
CA ARG A 233 6.06 -23.04 -8.91
C ARG A 233 5.59 -23.36 -10.32
N ALA A 234 5.11 -24.59 -10.56
CA ALA A 234 4.58 -25.00 -11.84
C ALA A 234 3.28 -24.26 -12.22
N GLU A 235 2.37 -24.05 -11.25
CA GLU A 235 1.15 -23.24 -11.45
C GLU A 235 1.49 -21.76 -11.72
N ALA A 236 2.60 -21.26 -11.17
CA ALA A 236 3.09 -19.91 -11.39
C ALA A 236 3.92 -19.75 -12.68
N GLU A 237 4.14 -20.83 -13.43
CA GLU A 237 4.99 -20.87 -14.63
C GLU A 237 6.39 -20.23 -14.42
N LEU A 238 6.92 -20.36 -13.21
CA LEU A 238 8.23 -19.83 -12.88
C LEU A 238 9.34 -20.81 -13.28
N PRO A 239 10.53 -20.27 -13.65
CA PRO A 239 11.67 -21.11 -14.07
C PRO A 239 12.08 -22.11 -12.98
N GLU A 240 12.62 -23.26 -13.38
CA GLU A 240 13.18 -24.28 -12.46
C GLU A 240 14.33 -23.73 -11.58
N ALA A 241 14.99 -22.67 -12.03
CA ALA A 241 16.03 -22.00 -11.26
C ALA A 241 15.50 -21.29 -9.99
N VAL A 242 14.16 -21.11 -9.85
CA VAL A 242 13.56 -20.64 -8.60
C VAL A 242 13.59 -21.79 -7.59
N PRO A 243 14.33 -21.65 -6.46
CA PRO A 243 14.62 -22.78 -5.57
C PRO A 243 13.46 -23.15 -4.61
N PHE A 244 12.30 -22.54 -4.79
CA PHE A 244 11.11 -22.71 -3.94
C PHE A 244 9.95 -23.25 -4.73
N ASP A 245 9.19 -24.17 -4.15
CA ASP A 245 7.98 -24.70 -4.80
C ASP A 245 6.71 -24.01 -4.30
N ASP A 246 6.66 -23.66 -3.02
CA ASP A 246 5.52 -22.95 -2.44
C ASP A 246 5.60 -21.45 -2.70
N ILE A 247 4.56 -20.92 -3.34
CA ILE A 247 4.41 -19.50 -3.68
C ILE A 247 3.08 -19.02 -3.14
N LEU A 248 3.07 -17.86 -2.50
CA LEU A 248 1.82 -17.25 -2.05
C LEU A 248 1.20 -16.42 -3.18
N ALA A 249 0.02 -16.82 -3.63
CA ALA A 249 -0.80 -16.05 -4.54
C ALA A 249 -1.86 -15.27 -3.76
N VAL A 250 -1.81 -13.93 -3.85
CA VAL A 250 -2.75 -13.02 -3.19
C VAL A 250 -3.55 -12.29 -4.26
N GLN A 251 -4.88 -12.43 -4.23
CA GLN A 251 -5.76 -11.67 -5.12
C GLN A 251 -5.70 -10.19 -4.78
N ARG A 252 -5.52 -9.36 -5.80
CA ARG A 252 -5.59 -7.91 -5.65
C ARG A 252 -7.04 -7.48 -5.48
N PHE A 253 -7.26 -6.57 -4.56
CA PHE A 253 -8.57 -5.95 -4.34
C PHE A 253 -8.72 -4.62 -5.09
N ASP A 254 -7.62 -4.12 -5.64
CA ASP A 254 -7.55 -2.88 -6.42
C ASP A 254 -7.52 -3.13 -7.94
N HIS A 255 -7.11 -4.33 -8.39
CA HIS A 255 -7.13 -4.76 -9.78
C HIS A 255 -7.91 -6.07 -9.91
N LEU A 256 -9.11 -6.00 -10.42
CA LEU A 256 -9.99 -7.16 -10.52
C LEU A 256 -9.71 -7.97 -11.79
N ALA A 257 -10.08 -9.24 -11.77
CA ALA A 257 -9.83 -10.17 -12.89
C ALA A 257 -10.53 -9.76 -14.20
N ASP A 258 -11.60 -8.97 -14.13
CA ASP A 258 -12.31 -8.41 -15.29
C ASP A 258 -11.67 -7.14 -15.87
N GLY A 259 -10.52 -6.73 -15.33
CA GLY A 259 -9.81 -5.51 -15.72
C GLY A 259 -10.30 -4.23 -15.03
N THR A 260 -11.33 -4.33 -14.19
CA THR A 260 -11.79 -3.20 -13.37
C THR A 260 -10.73 -2.80 -12.36
N ARG A 261 -10.49 -1.50 -12.20
CA ARG A 261 -9.59 -0.96 -11.18
C ARG A 261 -10.40 -0.23 -10.10
N VAL A 262 -10.05 -0.49 -8.85
CA VAL A 262 -10.58 0.20 -7.67
C VAL A 262 -9.47 1.07 -7.11
N HIS A 263 -9.73 2.36 -6.97
CA HIS A 263 -8.71 3.24 -6.40
C HIS A 263 -8.43 2.89 -4.94
N MET A 264 -7.15 2.95 -4.57
CA MET A 264 -6.67 2.75 -3.22
C MET A 264 -5.50 3.68 -2.89
N GLU A 265 -5.32 3.93 -1.61
CA GLU A 265 -4.10 4.54 -1.08
C GLU A 265 -3.72 3.91 0.26
N GLU A 266 -2.41 3.77 0.50
CA GLU A 266 -1.89 3.38 1.81
C GLU A 266 -2.07 4.52 2.82
N PHE A 267 -2.20 4.22 4.12
CA PHE A 267 -2.24 5.29 5.14
C PHE A 267 -0.99 6.16 5.13
N ASN A 268 0.15 5.64 4.70
CA ASN A 268 1.36 6.44 4.50
C ASN A 268 1.14 7.56 3.47
N GLN A 269 0.42 7.27 2.38
CA GLN A 269 0.02 8.24 1.35
C GLN A 269 -1.04 9.21 1.88
N ALA A 270 -2.10 8.67 2.51
CA ALA A 270 -3.21 9.44 3.05
C ALA A 270 -2.77 10.47 4.09
N LEU A 271 -1.74 10.16 4.87
CA LEU A 271 -1.14 11.05 5.87
C LEU A 271 -0.02 11.93 5.30
N GLY A 272 0.32 11.81 4.02
CA GLY A 272 1.35 12.61 3.36
C GLY A 272 2.79 12.27 3.77
N TYR A 273 3.03 11.05 4.26
CA TYR A 273 4.37 10.62 4.69
C TYR A 273 5.17 10.02 3.55
N ALA A 274 6.48 10.32 3.50
CA ALA A 274 7.39 9.66 2.57
C ALA A 274 7.61 8.19 2.96
N PRO A 275 8.02 7.29 2.03
CA PRO A 275 8.19 5.85 2.31
C PRO A 275 9.05 5.53 3.53
N ARG A 276 10.14 6.30 3.74
CA ARG A 276 11.03 6.16 4.92
C ARG A 276 10.34 6.41 6.26
N GLN A 277 9.18 7.06 6.26
CA GLN A 277 8.39 7.39 7.45
C GLN A 277 7.28 6.37 7.72
N LYS A 278 7.32 5.19 7.09
CA LYS A 278 6.27 4.16 7.19
C LYS A 278 5.98 3.70 8.64
N TYR A 279 6.94 3.83 9.55
CA TYR A 279 6.74 3.57 10.98
C TYR A 279 6.20 4.79 11.76
N GLY A 280 5.89 5.89 11.06
CA GLY A 280 5.14 7.05 11.57
C GLY A 280 5.75 7.73 12.78
N LYS A 281 4.86 8.08 13.71
CA LYS A 281 5.19 8.75 14.98
C LYS A 281 5.20 7.81 16.18
N GLY A 282 4.89 6.56 15.96
CA GLY A 282 4.79 5.52 16.98
C GLY A 282 3.45 4.78 16.90
N LEU A 283 3.48 3.48 17.17
CA LEU A 283 2.39 2.54 16.91
C LEU A 283 1.02 3.02 17.41
N LEU A 284 0.93 3.44 18.70
CA LEU A 284 -0.35 3.81 19.28
C LEU A 284 -0.89 5.14 18.75
N GLN A 285 0.01 6.10 18.49
CA GLN A 285 -0.37 7.40 17.93
C GLN A 285 -0.85 7.25 16.49
N ASP A 286 -0.17 6.44 15.71
CA ASP A 286 -0.51 6.18 14.32
C ASP A 286 -1.83 5.42 14.23
N TRP A 287 -2.03 4.38 15.04
CA TRP A 287 -3.29 3.65 15.12
C TRP A 287 -4.46 4.55 15.53
N ALA A 288 -4.27 5.41 16.53
CA ALA A 288 -5.32 6.37 16.91
C ALA A 288 -5.64 7.37 15.78
N THR A 289 -4.63 7.78 15.02
CA THR A 289 -4.81 8.68 13.87
C THR A 289 -5.55 7.99 12.73
N MET A 290 -5.11 6.78 12.35
CA MET A 290 -5.78 5.98 11.31
C MET A 290 -7.23 5.66 11.70
N LEU A 291 -7.45 5.23 12.93
CA LEU A 291 -8.80 4.93 13.45
C LEU A 291 -9.73 6.15 13.37
N ARG A 292 -9.21 7.34 13.69
CA ARG A 292 -9.97 8.60 13.54
C ARG A 292 -10.32 8.90 12.08
N VAL A 293 -9.39 8.64 11.15
CA VAL A 293 -9.65 8.79 9.70
C VAL A 293 -10.77 7.84 9.27
N VAL A 294 -10.69 6.58 9.66
CA VAL A 294 -11.71 5.58 9.36
C VAL A 294 -13.07 5.97 9.95
N ASP A 295 -13.14 6.34 11.22
CA ASP A 295 -14.39 6.74 11.89
C ASP A 295 -15.06 7.95 11.25
N ARG A 296 -14.28 8.92 10.79
CA ARG A 296 -14.81 10.19 10.28
C ARG A 296 -15.09 10.22 8.80
N LEU A 297 -14.33 9.46 8.01
CA LEU A 297 -14.33 9.59 6.55
C LEU A 297 -14.83 8.37 5.81
N SER A 298 -14.92 7.20 6.47
CA SER A 298 -15.45 5.99 5.83
C SER A 298 -16.93 6.12 5.47
N ASP A 299 -17.31 5.53 4.34
CA ASP A 299 -18.72 5.34 3.94
C ASP A 299 -19.50 4.44 4.93
N GLN A 300 -18.80 3.50 5.59
CA GLN A 300 -19.40 2.62 6.61
C GLN A 300 -18.61 2.66 7.94
N PRO A 301 -18.63 3.79 8.64
CA PRO A 301 -17.71 4.05 9.76
C PRO A 301 -17.85 3.03 10.90
N VAL A 302 -19.06 2.56 11.18
CA VAL A 302 -19.31 1.58 12.26
C VAL A 302 -18.67 0.23 11.93
N GLN A 303 -18.78 -0.23 10.69
CA GLN A 303 -18.21 -1.49 10.24
C GLN A 303 -16.69 -1.41 10.19
N ASP A 304 -16.18 -0.39 9.51
CA ASP A 304 -14.72 -0.23 9.28
C ASP A 304 -13.98 0.06 10.59
N THR A 305 -14.57 0.79 11.53
CA THR A 305 -14.03 0.99 12.87
C THR A 305 -13.90 -0.32 13.65
N ARG A 306 -14.93 -1.18 13.60
CA ARG A 306 -14.88 -2.50 14.24
C ARG A 306 -13.82 -3.38 13.61
N GLU A 307 -13.78 -3.41 12.30
CA GLU A 307 -12.77 -4.14 11.53
C GLU A 307 -11.35 -3.66 11.87
N PHE A 308 -11.12 -2.35 11.92
CA PHE A 308 -9.83 -1.77 12.28
C PHE A 308 -9.39 -2.21 13.69
N LEU A 309 -10.25 -2.06 14.69
CA LEU A 309 -9.97 -2.46 16.07
C LEU A 309 -9.70 -3.97 16.19
N ALA A 310 -10.47 -4.78 15.47
CA ALA A 310 -10.29 -6.23 15.45
C ALA A 310 -8.94 -6.63 14.84
N ARG A 311 -8.52 -5.97 13.74
CA ARG A 311 -7.19 -6.18 13.13
C ARG A 311 -6.05 -5.81 14.07
N MET A 312 -6.17 -4.69 14.80
CA MET A 312 -5.17 -4.30 15.81
C MET A 312 -4.95 -5.44 16.81
N VAL A 313 -6.05 -5.98 17.37
CA VAL A 313 -5.97 -7.10 18.34
C VAL A 313 -5.39 -8.35 17.69
N ALA A 314 -5.84 -8.71 16.49
CA ALA A 314 -5.30 -9.85 15.75
C ALA A 314 -3.80 -9.69 15.50
N PHE A 315 -3.32 -8.52 15.09
CA PHE A 315 -1.88 -8.25 14.87
C PHE A 315 -1.07 -8.35 16.16
N ILE A 316 -1.61 -7.90 17.28
CA ILE A 316 -0.97 -8.09 18.60
C ILE A 316 -0.88 -9.58 18.95
N LEU A 317 -1.96 -10.34 18.79
CA LEU A 317 -1.99 -11.75 19.12
C LEU A 317 -1.10 -12.60 18.21
N MET A 318 -1.08 -12.34 16.90
CA MET A 318 -0.25 -13.08 15.96
C MET A 318 1.22 -12.63 15.92
N GLY A 319 1.55 -11.46 16.48
CA GLY A 319 2.92 -10.93 16.45
C GLY A 319 3.32 -10.29 15.12
N ASN A 320 2.35 -9.68 14.43
CA ASN A 320 2.63 -8.90 13.22
C ASN A 320 3.21 -7.53 13.61
N THR A 321 4.52 -7.48 13.80
CA THR A 321 5.24 -6.27 14.19
C THR A 321 5.63 -5.38 13.02
N ASP A 322 5.27 -5.75 11.80
CA ASP A 322 5.45 -4.95 10.58
C ASP A 322 4.14 -4.31 10.08
N ALA A 323 3.15 -4.20 10.96
CA ALA A 323 1.87 -3.55 10.70
C ALA A 323 2.02 -2.01 10.63
N HIS A 324 2.96 -1.54 9.79
CA HIS A 324 3.23 -0.12 9.58
C HIS A 324 2.21 0.54 8.64
N LEU A 325 2.29 1.88 8.47
CA LEU A 325 1.33 2.69 7.70
C LEU A 325 1.15 2.28 6.23
N LYS A 326 2.10 1.53 5.65
CA LYS A 326 1.98 0.99 4.28
C LYS A 326 1.27 -0.37 4.23
N ASN A 327 1.02 -1.03 5.36
CA ASN A 327 0.28 -2.30 5.45
C ASN A 327 -1.19 -2.08 5.89
N TRP A 328 -1.65 -0.84 5.82
CA TRP A 328 -3.04 -0.42 5.99
C TRP A 328 -3.42 0.50 4.85
N ALA A 329 -4.56 0.29 4.25
CA ALA A 329 -5.01 1.07 3.12
C ALA A 329 -6.49 1.44 3.20
N LEU A 330 -6.82 2.45 2.41
CA LEU A 330 -8.18 2.85 2.08
C LEU A 330 -8.46 2.48 0.63
N VAL A 331 -9.67 2.04 0.34
CA VAL A 331 -10.20 1.83 -1.01
C VAL A 331 -11.35 2.78 -1.28
N TYR A 332 -11.56 3.14 -2.54
CA TYR A 332 -12.59 4.08 -2.99
C TYR A 332 -13.54 3.41 -4.00
N PRO A 333 -14.48 2.55 -3.56
CA PRO A 333 -15.33 1.80 -4.48
C PRO A 333 -16.23 2.69 -5.35
N ASP A 334 -16.64 3.85 -4.81
CA ASP A 334 -17.40 4.88 -5.51
C ASP A 334 -16.53 5.98 -6.15
N GLY A 335 -15.20 5.86 -6.05
CA GLY A 335 -14.23 6.85 -6.49
C GLY A 335 -14.07 8.08 -5.58
N HIS A 336 -14.88 8.24 -4.52
CA HIS A 336 -14.92 9.45 -3.70
C HIS A 336 -14.76 9.21 -2.21
N THR A 337 -15.47 8.22 -1.67
CA THR A 337 -15.57 7.98 -0.24
C THR A 337 -14.73 6.77 0.15
N PRO A 338 -13.82 6.91 1.12
CA PRO A 338 -12.97 5.81 1.49
C PRO A 338 -13.72 4.72 2.27
N ARG A 339 -13.25 3.50 2.14
CA ARG A 339 -13.53 2.34 2.97
C ARG A 339 -12.23 1.76 3.47
N LEU A 340 -12.23 1.09 4.60
CA LEU A 340 -11.05 0.32 5.01
C LEU A 340 -10.83 -0.83 4.01
N ALA A 341 -9.64 -0.90 3.39
CA ALA A 341 -9.29 -1.96 2.45
C ALA A 341 -9.30 -3.34 3.13
N PRO A 342 -9.44 -4.46 2.40
CA PRO A 342 -9.19 -5.78 2.95
C PRO A 342 -7.84 -5.86 3.65
N LEU A 343 -7.71 -6.70 4.69
CA LEU A 343 -6.44 -6.97 5.36
C LEU A 343 -5.49 -7.66 4.36
N TYR A 344 -4.28 -7.17 4.26
CA TYR A 344 -3.20 -7.72 3.43
C TYR A 344 -1.86 -7.69 4.16
N ASP A 345 -0.90 -8.47 3.69
CA ASP A 345 0.44 -8.62 4.29
C ASP A 345 0.46 -8.96 5.79
N PRO A 346 -0.40 -9.87 6.31
CA PRO A 346 -0.32 -10.30 7.69
C PRO A 346 0.83 -11.29 7.86
N VAL A 347 1.90 -10.87 8.52
CA VAL A 347 3.08 -11.72 8.77
C VAL A 347 3.41 -11.72 10.26
N CYS A 348 3.57 -12.87 10.86
CA CYS A 348 4.14 -12.98 12.20
C CYS A 348 5.65 -12.72 12.15
N VAL A 349 6.06 -11.45 12.08
CA VAL A 349 7.47 -11.07 12.04
C VAL A 349 8.18 -11.46 13.34
N ALA A 350 7.46 -11.48 14.46
CA ALA A 350 8.02 -11.88 15.74
C ALA A 350 8.55 -13.34 15.73
N ALA A 351 8.04 -14.21 14.84
CA ALA A 351 8.56 -15.57 14.67
C ALA A 351 9.99 -15.62 14.09
N PHE A 352 10.40 -14.57 13.39
CA PHE A 352 11.76 -14.47 12.83
C PHE A 352 12.79 -13.89 13.81
N PHE A 353 12.39 -13.52 15.03
CA PHE A 353 13.33 -13.04 16.04
C PHE A 353 14.19 -14.16 16.63
N GLU A 354 13.69 -15.40 16.63
CA GLU A 354 14.43 -16.56 17.08
C GLU A 354 15.64 -16.80 16.17
N GLY A 355 16.83 -16.91 16.73
CA GLY A 355 18.08 -17.09 16.00
C GLY A 355 18.64 -15.81 15.34
N ALA A 356 17.89 -14.72 15.36
CA ALA A 356 18.36 -13.43 14.84
C ALA A 356 19.19 -12.67 15.88
N THR A 357 20.21 -11.92 15.41
CA THR A 357 21.00 -11.05 16.29
C THR A 357 20.13 -9.93 16.89
N GLU A 358 20.61 -9.30 17.98
CA GLU A 358 19.86 -8.25 18.67
C GLU A 358 19.55 -7.06 17.76
N HIS A 359 20.45 -6.72 16.85
CA HIS A 359 20.28 -5.59 15.91
C HIS A 359 19.36 -5.91 14.74
N GLN A 360 19.25 -7.19 14.39
CA GLN A 360 18.27 -7.60 13.39
C GLN A 360 16.85 -7.36 13.94
N TYR A 361 16.00 -6.78 13.12
CA TYR A 361 14.62 -6.44 13.50
C TYR A 361 14.51 -5.43 14.66
N ALA A 362 15.51 -4.54 14.87
CA ALA A 362 15.51 -3.62 16.00
C ALA A 362 14.20 -2.82 16.14
N VAL A 363 13.67 -2.29 15.02
CA VAL A 363 12.39 -1.56 14.98
C VAL A 363 11.23 -2.49 15.32
N ASN A 364 11.18 -3.68 14.69
CA ASN A 364 10.10 -4.65 14.92
C ASN A 364 10.11 -5.18 16.37
N ARG A 365 11.29 -5.39 16.98
CA ARG A 365 11.42 -5.74 18.41
C ARG A 365 10.93 -4.64 19.34
N ALA A 366 11.15 -3.37 18.99
CA ALA A 366 10.61 -2.24 19.74
C ALA A 366 9.08 -2.17 19.64
N ILE A 367 8.53 -2.40 18.45
CA ILE A 367 7.09 -2.50 18.21
C ILE A 367 6.51 -3.69 18.98
N ASP A 368 7.19 -4.85 18.97
CA ASP A 368 6.77 -6.04 19.71
C ASP A 368 6.62 -5.77 21.21
N ARG A 369 7.60 -5.10 21.83
CA ARG A 369 7.50 -4.69 23.23
C ARG A 369 6.27 -3.82 23.49
N SER A 370 6.00 -2.87 22.61
CA SER A 370 4.82 -1.99 22.71
C SER A 370 3.52 -2.78 22.57
N MET A 371 3.46 -3.71 21.61
CA MET A 371 2.29 -4.59 21.40
C MET A 371 2.04 -5.51 22.60
N ARG A 372 3.08 -6.11 23.15
CA ARG A 372 2.97 -6.99 24.33
C ARG A 372 2.48 -6.25 25.57
N ALA A 373 2.92 -5.01 25.75
CA ALA A 373 2.56 -4.18 26.89
C ALA A 373 1.19 -3.52 26.78
N LEU A 374 0.55 -3.54 25.59
CA LEU A 374 -0.74 -2.91 25.37
C LEU A 374 -1.84 -3.71 26.06
N GLY A 375 -2.30 -3.21 27.22
CA GLY A 375 -3.42 -3.77 27.99
C GLY A 375 -4.74 -3.07 27.67
N TRP A 376 -5.80 -3.51 28.35
CA TRP A 376 -7.17 -3.03 28.13
C TRP A 376 -7.33 -1.52 28.42
N ASP A 377 -6.65 -0.98 29.43
CA ASP A 377 -6.71 0.45 29.77
C ASP A 377 -6.03 1.29 28.68
N ALA A 378 -4.89 0.84 28.16
CA ALA A 378 -4.20 1.52 27.08
C ALA A 378 -5.02 1.47 25.77
N LEU A 379 -5.68 0.34 25.49
CA LEU A 379 -6.59 0.21 24.37
C LEU A 379 -7.81 1.13 24.52
N GLN A 380 -8.39 1.21 25.71
CA GLN A 380 -9.45 2.16 26.03
C GLN A 380 -9.00 3.62 25.80
N ALA A 381 -7.80 3.98 26.28
CA ALA A 381 -7.23 5.31 26.06
C ALA A 381 -7.02 5.61 24.57
N LEU A 382 -6.54 4.64 23.77
CA LEU A 382 -6.38 4.76 22.32
C LEU A 382 -7.72 5.04 21.65
N ILE A 383 -8.75 4.24 21.95
CA ILE A 383 -10.11 4.40 21.39
C ILE A 383 -10.67 5.77 21.74
N LYS A 384 -10.48 6.23 22.98
CA LYS A 384 -10.85 7.58 23.43
C LYS A 384 -10.10 8.68 22.69
N THR A 385 -8.80 8.52 22.50
CA THR A 385 -7.93 9.46 21.76
C THR A 385 -8.34 9.57 20.29
N ALA A 386 -8.78 8.46 19.70
CA ALA A 386 -9.35 8.46 18.34
C ALA A 386 -10.69 9.21 18.27
N GLY A 387 -11.37 9.45 19.40
CA GLY A 387 -12.64 10.17 19.47
C GLY A 387 -13.87 9.28 19.33
N LEU A 388 -13.74 7.96 19.44
CA LEU A 388 -14.85 7.04 19.30
C LEU A 388 -15.77 7.08 20.52
N LEU A 389 -17.05 6.89 20.25
CA LEU A 389 -18.10 6.74 21.26
C LEU A 389 -18.32 5.28 21.64
N ARG A 390 -19.10 5.02 22.69
CA ARG A 390 -19.50 3.67 23.13
C ARG A 390 -18.32 2.73 23.40
N ILE A 391 -17.24 3.25 23.99
CA ILE A 391 -16.00 2.52 24.30
C ILE A 391 -16.26 1.15 24.96
N PRO A 392 -17.14 0.99 25.99
CA PRO A 392 -17.39 -0.32 26.61
C PRO A 392 -17.88 -1.38 25.63
N ARG A 393 -18.66 -0.99 24.60
CA ARG A 393 -19.11 -1.92 23.56
C ARG A 393 -17.97 -2.39 22.68
N HIS A 394 -17.05 -1.51 22.32
CA HIS A 394 -15.84 -1.88 21.56
C HIS A 394 -14.98 -2.84 22.38
N LEU A 395 -14.70 -2.52 23.64
CA LEU A 395 -13.90 -3.39 24.50
C LEU A 395 -14.53 -4.78 24.71
N ALA A 396 -15.88 -4.87 24.85
CA ALA A 396 -16.56 -6.14 24.97
C ALA A 396 -16.40 -7.02 23.72
N LEU A 397 -16.52 -6.41 22.52
CA LEU A 397 -16.29 -7.11 21.24
C LEU A 397 -14.84 -7.60 21.13
N LEU A 398 -13.86 -6.78 21.54
CA LEU A 398 -12.45 -7.13 21.44
C LEU A 398 -12.06 -8.21 22.47
N ARG A 399 -12.66 -8.22 23.67
CA ARG A 399 -12.47 -9.33 24.64
C ARG A 399 -13.04 -10.64 24.10
N ASP A 400 -14.18 -10.60 23.41
CA ASP A 400 -14.72 -11.77 22.74
C ASP A 400 -13.79 -12.30 21.65
N LEU A 401 -13.23 -11.42 20.86
CA LEU A 401 -12.27 -11.75 19.79
C LEU A 401 -11.01 -12.42 20.38
N VAL A 402 -10.46 -11.91 21.49
CA VAL A 402 -9.32 -12.55 22.19
C VAL A 402 -9.68 -13.95 22.64
N ARG A 403 -10.87 -14.15 23.25
CA ARG A 403 -11.33 -15.50 23.70
C ARG A 403 -11.48 -16.47 22.52
N ARG A 404 -12.01 -16.01 21.39
CA ARG A 404 -12.13 -16.80 20.17
C ARG A 404 -10.75 -17.18 19.64
N ALA A 405 -9.82 -16.23 19.56
CA ALA A 405 -8.45 -16.53 19.16
C ALA A 405 -7.79 -17.58 20.07
N GLN A 406 -7.97 -17.48 21.38
CA GLN A 406 -7.45 -18.47 22.34
C GLN A 406 -8.07 -19.86 22.15
N ALA A 407 -9.34 -19.94 21.76
CA ALA A 407 -10.05 -21.20 21.54
C ALA A 407 -9.71 -21.84 20.18
N ASP A 408 -9.70 -21.04 19.09
CA ASP A 408 -9.70 -21.55 17.72
C ASP A 408 -8.29 -21.64 17.12
N TRP A 409 -7.39 -20.72 17.44
CA TRP A 409 -6.07 -20.63 16.80
C TRP A 409 -5.13 -21.81 17.09
N PRO A 410 -5.14 -22.47 18.27
CA PRO A 410 -4.30 -23.64 18.50
C PRO A 410 -4.47 -24.74 17.45
N ALA A 411 -5.70 -24.98 16.99
CA ALA A 411 -5.97 -25.97 15.95
C ALA A 411 -5.46 -25.52 14.57
N LEU A 412 -5.61 -24.23 14.22
CA LEU A 412 -5.13 -23.69 12.95
C LEU A 412 -3.60 -23.62 12.86
N LEU A 413 -2.93 -23.59 14.00
CA LEU A 413 -1.47 -23.58 14.09
C LEU A 413 -0.83 -24.96 13.96
N ALA A 414 -1.60 -26.06 13.97
CA ALA A 414 -1.05 -27.42 14.03
C ALA A 414 -0.07 -27.74 12.88
N ASP A 415 -0.38 -27.24 11.67
CA ASP A 415 0.44 -27.46 10.46
C ASP A 415 1.33 -26.25 10.11
N ALA A 416 1.38 -25.23 10.96
CA ALA A 416 2.16 -24.04 10.72
C ALA A 416 3.66 -24.26 11.01
N PRO A 417 4.56 -23.41 10.50
CA PRO A 417 5.98 -23.44 10.86
C PRO A 417 6.19 -23.39 12.39
N SER A 418 7.10 -24.20 12.92
CA SER A 418 7.28 -24.39 14.37
C SER A 418 7.60 -23.08 15.12
N THR A 419 8.33 -22.15 14.51
CA THR A 419 8.64 -20.83 15.06
C THR A 419 7.38 -19.98 15.18
N LEU A 420 6.50 -20.04 14.18
CA LEU A 420 5.19 -19.36 14.20
C LEU A 420 4.30 -19.95 15.29
N GLN A 421 4.18 -21.29 15.37
CA GLN A 421 3.40 -21.97 16.39
C GLN A 421 3.81 -21.51 17.80
N ARG A 422 5.11 -21.64 18.14
CA ARG A 422 5.63 -21.24 19.46
C ARG A 422 5.36 -19.78 19.77
N THR A 423 5.58 -18.89 18.79
CA THR A 423 5.43 -17.45 18.97
C THR A 423 3.97 -17.07 19.25
N VAL A 424 3.03 -17.59 18.49
CA VAL A 424 1.60 -17.27 18.65
C VAL A 424 1.04 -17.94 19.92
N GLN A 425 1.36 -19.21 20.16
CA GLN A 425 0.92 -19.91 21.37
C GLN A 425 1.41 -19.22 22.64
N ALA A 426 2.67 -18.78 22.70
CA ALA A 426 3.20 -18.04 23.83
C ALA A 426 2.42 -16.72 24.07
N ARG A 427 2.01 -16.03 23.01
CA ARG A 427 1.21 -14.80 23.12
C ARG A 427 -0.20 -15.08 23.64
N LEU A 428 -0.85 -16.13 23.15
CA LEU A 428 -2.18 -16.55 23.61
C LEU A 428 -2.19 -17.03 25.07
N ALA A 429 -1.07 -17.63 25.52
CA ALA A 429 -0.92 -18.15 26.88
C ALA A 429 -0.47 -17.11 27.93
N GLY A 430 -0.64 -15.82 27.65
CA GLY A 430 -0.29 -14.74 28.59
C GLY A 430 0.91 -13.91 28.17
N GLY A 431 1.48 -14.14 26.98
CA GLY A 431 2.63 -13.37 26.47
C GLY A 431 2.31 -11.94 26.03
N VAL A 432 1.04 -11.55 26.01
CA VAL A 432 0.56 -10.18 25.71
C VAL A 432 -0.47 -9.75 26.76
N ALA A 433 -0.47 -8.46 27.13
CA ALA A 433 -1.34 -7.95 28.18
C ALA A 433 -2.84 -8.09 27.89
N LEU A 434 -3.26 -8.15 26.62
CA LEU A 434 -4.66 -8.35 26.24
C LEU A 434 -5.22 -9.74 26.58
N THR A 435 -4.37 -10.74 26.82
CA THR A 435 -4.81 -12.10 27.22
C THR A 435 -5.02 -12.25 28.73
N HIS A 436 -4.67 -11.22 29.49
CA HIS A 436 -5.01 -11.14 30.91
C HIS A 436 -6.39 -10.51 31.12
N PRO A 437 -7.14 -10.92 32.17
CA PRO A 437 -8.47 -10.38 32.49
C PRO A 437 -8.53 -8.87 32.63
#